data_390afafdc76399fb85c0b30d9536a910
#
_entry.id   390afafdc76399fb85c0b30d9536a910
#
_cell.length_a   1.000
_cell.length_b   1.000
_cell.length_c   1.000
_cell.angle_alpha   90.00
_cell.angle_beta   90.00
_cell.angle_gamma   90.00
#
_symmetry.space_group_name_H-M   'P 1'
#
loop_
_entity.id
_entity.type
_entity.pdbx_description
1 polymer ?
#
loop_
_entity_poly.entity_id
_entity_poly.type
_entity_poly.pdbx_seq_one_letter_code
_entity_poly.pdbx_strand_id
1 'polypeptide(L)'
;MQPLEITVQAAGTAMELCSNICSALGRGLPELAPTPIKHDGTFVCVASGWSMPDFVEEIRAHRKAGRPIVAIKAAHDFLCENGIQPDMWVNLDPRDRTNGIQKANDRTVYLVASRCPPVTFDYLKGKNVWLWHSWAEGPEMQAIGPGKLAVGGGTTSGLRAINIGYLLGFRNFVLYGYDSCNRADGLKRFTGEFTGPSIDVHVGGPAGKKFNCNMAMAQQANEFQKLFEVMGDINVDARGPGLIAEIMRVRHEQAKAA
;
A
#
# COMPACT_ATOMS: atom_id res chain seq x y z
N MET A 1 21.31 -11.70 -17.45
CA MET A 1 21.49 -10.73 -16.36
C MET A 1 20.93 -11.39 -15.10
N GLN A 2 21.72 -11.58 -14.05
CA GLN A 2 21.18 -12.13 -12.81
C GLN A 2 20.29 -11.08 -12.16
N PRO A 3 19.13 -11.45 -11.59
CA PRO A 3 18.30 -10.50 -10.86
C PRO A 3 19.07 -9.96 -9.67
N LEU A 4 19.03 -8.64 -9.49
CA LEU A 4 19.61 -7.99 -8.31
C LEU A 4 18.74 -8.33 -7.10
N GLU A 5 19.28 -9.11 -6.18
CA GLU A 5 18.63 -9.34 -4.88
C GLU A 5 18.79 -8.08 -4.03
N ILE A 6 17.69 -7.35 -3.86
CA ILE A 6 17.64 -6.16 -3.02
C ILE A 6 17.03 -6.55 -1.68
N THR A 7 17.82 -6.53 -0.61
CA THR A 7 17.31 -6.68 0.74
C THR A 7 17.09 -5.32 1.36
N VAL A 8 15.83 -4.95 1.62
CA VAL A 8 15.49 -3.75 2.38
C VAL A 8 15.28 -4.14 3.83
N GLN A 9 16.03 -3.52 4.71
CA GLN A 9 15.95 -3.76 6.14
C GLN A 9 14.57 -3.35 6.67
N ALA A 10 13.93 -4.22 7.45
CA ALA A 10 12.67 -3.94 8.09
C ALA A 10 12.81 -2.71 9.02
N ALA A 11 11.80 -1.86 9.05
CA ALA A 11 11.75 -0.79 10.03
C ALA A 11 11.41 -1.38 11.41
N GLY A 12 12.36 -1.37 12.33
CA GLY A 12 12.25 -1.95 13.67
C GLY A 12 12.95 -3.29 13.81
N THR A 13 13.32 -3.62 15.04
CA THR A 13 13.92 -4.92 15.41
C THR A 13 12.84 -5.99 15.51
N ALA A 14 13.22 -7.26 15.35
CA ALA A 14 12.28 -8.38 15.53
C ALA A 14 11.60 -8.35 16.91
N MET A 15 12.31 -7.97 17.95
CA MET A 15 11.77 -7.87 19.31
C MET A 15 10.72 -6.76 19.44
N GLU A 16 10.96 -5.57 18.87
CA GLU A 16 9.96 -4.48 18.83
C GLU A 16 8.72 -4.89 18.06
N LEU A 17 8.89 -5.56 16.91
CA LEU A 17 7.78 -6.01 16.08
C LEU A 17 6.93 -7.07 16.80
N CYS A 18 7.56 -8.04 17.46
CA CYS A 18 6.86 -9.04 18.27
C CYS A 18 6.14 -8.39 19.46
N SER A 19 6.76 -7.43 20.15
CA SER A 19 6.13 -6.67 21.24
C SER A 19 4.91 -5.91 20.76
N ASN A 20 4.98 -5.24 19.61
CA ASN A 20 3.86 -4.56 18.99
C ASN A 20 2.71 -5.54 18.67
N ILE A 21 3.02 -6.70 18.08
CA ILE A 21 2.05 -7.75 17.76
C ILE A 21 1.33 -8.23 19.01
N CYS A 22 2.06 -8.57 20.08
CA CYS A 22 1.47 -9.00 21.35
C CYS A 22 0.55 -7.91 21.95
N SER A 23 1.00 -6.64 21.92
CA SER A 23 0.20 -5.50 22.38
C SER A 23 -1.08 -5.33 21.56
N ALA A 24 -1.00 -5.47 20.23
CA ALA A 24 -2.16 -5.34 19.35
C ALA A 24 -3.18 -6.48 19.56
N LEU A 25 -2.71 -7.73 19.70
CA LEU A 25 -3.56 -8.88 19.99
C LEU A 25 -4.28 -8.75 21.34
N GLY A 26 -3.60 -8.24 22.35
CA GLY A 26 -4.17 -8.01 23.69
C GLY A 26 -5.31 -6.98 23.72
N ARG A 27 -5.56 -6.23 22.63
CA ARG A 27 -6.63 -5.23 22.54
C ARG A 27 -8.01 -5.83 22.23
N GLY A 28 -8.09 -7.09 21.77
CA GLY A 28 -9.36 -7.74 21.41
C GLY A 28 -10.11 -7.06 20.27
N LEU A 29 -9.42 -6.45 19.32
CA LEU A 29 -10.01 -5.79 18.16
C LEU A 29 -10.56 -6.82 17.17
N PRO A 30 -11.59 -6.45 16.36
CA PRO A 30 -12.02 -7.29 15.26
C PRO A 30 -10.88 -7.47 14.25
N GLU A 31 -10.78 -8.67 13.67
CA GLU A 31 -9.72 -9.01 12.73
C GLU A 31 -10.27 -9.07 11.30
N LEU A 32 -9.43 -8.67 10.34
CA LEU A 32 -9.74 -8.78 8.91
C LEU A 32 -9.97 -10.26 8.56
N ALA A 33 -11.10 -10.54 7.96
CA ALA A 33 -11.44 -11.86 7.43
C ALA A 33 -11.62 -11.80 5.89
N PRO A 34 -11.24 -12.84 5.16
CA PRO A 34 -11.45 -12.90 3.72
C PRO A 34 -12.94 -13.10 3.41
N THR A 35 -13.39 -12.59 2.26
CA THR A 35 -14.66 -12.98 1.70
C THR A 35 -14.45 -14.02 0.58
N PRO A 36 -15.23 -15.08 0.54
CA PRO A 36 -15.17 -16.05 -0.56
C PRO A 36 -15.82 -15.52 -1.84
N ILE A 37 -16.58 -14.43 -1.77
CA ILE A 37 -17.36 -13.87 -2.88
C ILE A 37 -16.47 -12.93 -3.69
N LYS A 38 -16.20 -13.30 -4.95
CA LYS A 38 -15.61 -12.39 -5.93
C LYS A 38 -16.68 -11.49 -6.50
N HIS A 39 -16.32 -10.24 -6.80
CA HIS A 39 -17.22 -9.29 -7.42
C HIS A 39 -16.48 -8.34 -8.38
N ASP A 40 -17.20 -7.74 -9.31
CA ASP A 40 -16.65 -6.86 -10.36
C ASP A 40 -16.46 -5.41 -9.89
N GLY A 41 -16.61 -5.16 -8.61
CA GLY A 41 -16.38 -3.84 -8.02
C GLY A 41 -14.93 -3.37 -8.21
N THR A 42 -14.74 -2.06 -8.28
CA THR A 42 -13.43 -1.43 -8.38
C THR A 42 -12.94 -0.94 -7.02
N PHE A 43 -11.75 -1.35 -6.62
CA PHE A 43 -11.08 -0.94 -5.39
C PHE A 43 -10.07 0.18 -5.70
N VAL A 44 -10.28 1.37 -5.13
CA VAL A 44 -9.46 2.55 -5.43
C VAL A 44 -8.44 2.75 -4.33
N CYS A 45 -7.16 2.50 -4.63
CA CYS A 45 -6.06 2.66 -3.70
C CYS A 45 -5.35 4.01 -3.92
N VAL A 46 -5.28 4.81 -2.88
CA VAL A 46 -4.65 6.15 -2.91
C VAL A 46 -3.46 6.18 -1.96
N ALA A 47 -2.26 6.21 -2.52
CA ALA A 47 -1.00 6.32 -1.78
C ALA A 47 -0.45 7.75 -1.82
N SER A 48 0.69 7.98 -1.16
CA SER A 48 1.27 9.31 -0.97
C SER A 48 2.40 9.65 -1.96
N GLY A 49 2.45 9.02 -3.11
CA GLY A 49 3.39 9.38 -4.17
C GLY A 49 3.18 10.81 -4.67
N TRP A 50 4.22 11.38 -5.26
CA TRP A 50 4.24 12.79 -5.63
C TRP A 50 3.22 13.20 -6.69
N SER A 51 2.78 12.26 -7.55
CA SER A 51 1.78 12.54 -8.60
C SER A 51 0.33 12.56 -8.10
N MET A 52 0.05 12.06 -6.88
CA MET A 52 -1.31 11.86 -6.39
C MET A 52 -2.16 13.13 -6.38
N PRO A 53 -1.65 14.33 -6.04
CA PRO A 53 -2.46 15.57 -6.06
C PRO A 53 -3.06 15.92 -7.42
N ASP A 54 -2.44 15.49 -8.51
CA ASP A 54 -2.92 15.79 -9.87
C ASP A 54 -4.22 15.02 -10.21
N PHE A 55 -4.59 14.01 -9.40
CA PHE A 55 -5.71 13.11 -9.64
C PHE A 55 -6.91 13.31 -8.70
N VAL A 56 -6.95 14.39 -7.92
CA VAL A 56 -8.02 14.64 -6.92
C VAL A 56 -9.41 14.56 -7.55
N GLU A 57 -9.61 15.12 -8.74
CA GLU A 57 -10.92 15.09 -9.39
C GLU A 57 -11.32 13.70 -9.92
N GLU A 58 -10.35 12.90 -10.39
CA GLU A 58 -10.63 11.51 -10.76
C GLU A 58 -11.00 10.67 -9.53
N ILE A 59 -10.27 10.85 -8.42
CA ILE A 59 -10.57 10.17 -7.15
C ILE A 59 -11.96 10.59 -6.65
N ARG A 60 -12.31 11.88 -6.77
CA ARG A 60 -13.65 12.38 -6.45
C ARG A 60 -14.74 11.75 -7.32
N ALA A 61 -14.47 11.52 -8.61
CA ALA A 61 -15.40 10.84 -9.51
C ALA A 61 -15.62 9.37 -9.08
N HIS A 62 -14.56 8.67 -8.66
CA HIS A 62 -14.72 7.33 -8.08
C HIS A 62 -15.59 7.35 -6.83
N ARG A 63 -15.42 8.33 -5.94
CA ARG A 63 -16.27 8.48 -4.75
C ARG A 63 -17.75 8.69 -5.12
N LYS A 64 -18.02 9.55 -6.09
CA LYS A 64 -19.38 9.79 -6.60
C LYS A 64 -20.00 8.53 -7.23
N ALA A 65 -19.19 7.68 -7.83
CA ALA A 65 -19.61 6.40 -8.41
C ALA A 65 -19.78 5.28 -7.36
N GLY A 66 -19.67 5.58 -6.05
CA GLY A 66 -19.81 4.61 -4.96
C GLY A 66 -18.68 3.58 -4.85
N ARG A 67 -17.54 3.83 -5.49
CA ARG A 67 -16.38 2.94 -5.41
C ARG A 67 -15.66 3.13 -4.08
N PRO A 68 -15.27 2.05 -3.37
CA PRO A 68 -14.53 2.17 -2.13
C PRO A 68 -13.15 2.79 -2.35
N ILE A 69 -12.86 3.82 -1.55
CA ILE A 69 -11.57 4.53 -1.55
C ILE A 69 -10.77 4.13 -0.34
N VAL A 70 -9.56 3.65 -0.59
CA VAL A 70 -8.61 3.21 0.44
C VAL A 70 -7.42 4.14 0.48
N ALA A 71 -7.27 4.85 1.58
CA ALA A 71 -6.15 5.74 1.82
C ALA A 71 -4.98 4.98 2.46
N ILE A 72 -3.77 5.19 1.96
CA ILE A 72 -2.55 4.62 2.50
C ILE A 72 -1.76 5.73 3.22
N LYS A 73 -1.60 5.57 4.54
CA LYS A 73 -0.84 6.50 5.40
C LYS A 73 -1.33 7.96 5.24
N ALA A 74 -0.43 8.89 4.88
CA ALA A 74 -0.71 10.34 4.79
C ALA A 74 -1.74 10.73 3.70
N ALA A 75 -2.08 9.82 2.79
CA ALA A 75 -3.14 10.09 1.82
C ALA A 75 -4.52 10.32 2.48
N HIS A 76 -4.74 9.80 3.71
CA HIS A 76 -5.99 9.97 4.45
C HIS A 76 -6.32 11.45 4.68
N ASP A 77 -5.43 12.19 5.32
CA ASP A 77 -5.70 13.58 5.67
C ASP A 77 -5.81 14.47 4.45
N PHE A 78 -4.96 14.23 3.44
CA PHE A 78 -5.05 14.93 2.16
C PHE A 78 -6.41 14.74 1.48
N LEU A 79 -6.93 13.51 1.43
CA LEU A 79 -8.25 13.24 0.86
C LEU A 79 -9.35 13.94 1.65
N CYS A 80 -9.31 13.87 2.99
CA CYS A 80 -10.26 14.57 3.85
C CYS A 80 -10.24 16.09 3.63
N GLU A 81 -9.05 16.69 3.48
CA GLU A 81 -8.85 18.11 3.17
C GLU A 81 -9.47 18.52 1.83
N ASN A 82 -9.45 17.62 0.87
CA ASN A 82 -10.09 17.81 -0.43
C ASN A 82 -11.57 17.38 -0.46
N GLY A 83 -12.19 17.15 0.69
CA GLY A 83 -13.61 16.75 0.81
C GLY A 83 -13.90 15.34 0.29
N ILE A 84 -12.90 14.48 0.20
CA ILE A 84 -13.03 13.08 -0.20
C ILE A 84 -12.84 12.21 1.05
N GLN A 85 -13.94 11.66 1.56
CA GLN A 85 -13.90 10.77 2.71
C GLN A 85 -13.45 9.37 2.27
N PRO A 86 -12.29 8.84 2.75
CA PRO A 86 -11.91 7.47 2.47
C PRO A 86 -12.78 6.48 3.25
N ASP A 87 -13.11 5.35 2.63
CA ASP A 87 -13.85 4.27 3.30
C ASP A 87 -12.93 3.46 4.21
N MET A 88 -11.66 3.30 3.81
CA MET A 88 -10.66 2.56 4.56
C MET A 88 -9.34 3.32 4.63
N TRP A 89 -8.59 3.06 5.70
CA TRP A 89 -7.20 3.47 5.85
C TRP A 89 -6.33 2.26 6.14
N VAL A 90 -5.18 2.14 5.47
CA VAL A 90 -4.27 0.99 5.62
C VAL A 90 -2.90 1.46 6.11
N ASN A 91 -2.42 0.86 7.19
CA ASN A 91 -1.07 1.05 7.69
C ASN A 91 -0.39 -0.26 8.09
N LEU A 92 0.88 -0.38 7.70
CA LEU A 92 1.80 -1.49 8.00
C LEU A 92 3.02 -1.00 8.82
N ASP A 93 3.26 0.32 8.85
CA ASP A 93 4.51 0.89 9.33
C ASP A 93 4.64 0.73 10.86
N PRO A 94 5.73 0.11 11.37
CA PRO A 94 5.95 -0.03 12.80
C PRO A 94 6.39 1.28 13.49
N ARG A 95 6.60 2.35 12.72
CA ARG A 95 6.85 3.69 13.24
C ARG A 95 5.55 4.44 13.45
N ASP A 96 5.56 5.42 14.35
CA ASP A 96 4.42 6.33 14.52
C ASP A 96 4.08 7.05 13.20
N ARG A 97 2.83 6.92 12.76
CA ARG A 97 2.27 7.56 11.56
C ARG A 97 0.98 8.33 11.86
N THR A 98 0.73 8.65 13.10
CA THR A 98 -0.47 9.37 13.55
C THR A 98 -0.56 10.78 12.96
N ASN A 99 0.57 11.38 12.59
CA ASN A 99 0.63 12.66 11.89
C ASN A 99 -0.04 12.65 10.49
N GLY A 100 -0.29 11.50 9.92
CA GLY A 100 -0.97 11.34 8.62
C GLY A 100 -2.45 10.99 8.73
N ILE A 101 -3.01 10.97 9.95
CA ILE A 101 -4.43 10.67 10.23
C ILE A 101 -5.04 11.62 11.27
N GLN A 102 -4.59 12.88 11.29
CA GLN A 102 -5.11 13.89 12.23
C GLN A 102 -6.60 14.19 12.02
N LYS A 103 -7.12 13.88 10.83
CA LYS A 103 -8.55 13.98 10.50
C LYS A 103 -9.30 12.64 10.70
N ALA A 104 -8.79 11.77 11.59
CA ALA A 104 -9.44 10.50 11.91
C ALA A 104 -10.89 10.70 12.37
N ASN A 105 -11.81 9.92 11.82
CA ASN A 105 -13.26 10.05 12.03
C ASN A 105 -13.97 8.70 12.02
N ASP A 106 -15.25 8.67 12.34
CA ASP A 106 -16.02 7.44 12.53
C ASP A 106 -16.52 6.81 11.22
N ARG A 107 -16.34 7.47 10.08
CA ARG A 107 -16.77 6.98 8.75
C ARG A 107 -15.71 6.13 8.03
N THR A 108 -14.48 6.14 8.52
CA THR A 108 -13.36 5.38 7.97
C THR A 108 -13.14 4.11 8.79
N VAL A 109 -12.95 2.97 8.12
CA VAL A 109 -12.43 1.73 8.72
C VAL A 109 -10.91 1.79 8.74
N TYR A 110 -10.30 1.75 9.93
CA TYR A 110 -8.84 1.79 10.09
C TYR A 110 -8.28 0.38 10.13
N LEU A 111 -7.73 -0.08 9.01
CA LEU A 111 -7.06 -1.38 8.88
C LEU A 111 -5.61 -1.23 9.33
N VAL A 112 -5.34 -1.58 10.59
CA VAL A 112 -4.04 -1.41 11.25
C VAL A 112 -3.35 -2.75 11.37
N ALA A 113 -2.13 -2.87 10.85
CA ALA A 113 -1.36 -4.10 11.00
C ALA A 113 -0.95 -4.32 12.46
N SER A 114 -0.97 -5.56 12.92
CA SER A 114 -0.58 -5.92 14.29
C SER A 114 0.84 -5.46 14.68
N ARG A 115 1.74 -5.33 13.71
CA ARG A 115 3.10 -4.83 13.91
C ARG A 115 3.22 -3.31 14.07
N CYS A 116 2.12 -2.55 13.90
CA CYS A 116 2.10 -1.11 14.16
C CYS A 116 2.28 -0.82 15.64
N PRO A 117 2.90 0.33 16.02
CA PRO A 117 3.20 0.64 17.41
C PRO A 117 1.91 0.92 18.21
N PRO A 118 1.91 0.67 19.53
CA PRO A 118 0.77 0.92 20.41
C PRO A 118 0.16 2.32 20.27
N VAL A 119 0.98 3.36 20.09
CA VAL A 119 0.54 4.74 19.89
C VAL A 119 -0.46 4.91 18.76
N THR A 120 -0.33 4.13 17.66
CA THR A 120 -1.30 4.17 16.56
C THR A 120 -2.69 3.71 17.00
N PHE A 121 -2.76 2.64 17.78
CA PHE A 121 -4.02 2.10 18.30
C PHE A 121 -4.62 3.02 19.38
N ASP A 122 -3.77 3.59 20.23
CA ASP A 122 -4.21 4.54 21.29
C ASP A 122 -4.78 5.82 20.67
N TYR A 123 -4.15 6.33 19.61
CA TYR A 123 -4.64 7.48 18.85
C TYR A 123 -6.02 7.21 18.22
N LEU A 124 -6.24 6.00 17.73
CA LEU A 124 -7.49 5.57 17.09
C LEU A 124 -8.51 5.01 18.08
N LYS A 125 -8.30 5.16 19.39
CA LYS A 125 -9.24 4.68 20.42
C LYS A 125 -10.64 5.28 20.20
N GLY A 126 -11.65 4.42 20.17
CA GLY A 126 -13.03 4.80 19.90
C GLY A 126 -13.38 4.95 18.42
N LYS A 127 -12.43 4.73 17.48
CA LYS A 127 -12.67 4.66 16.05
C LYS A 127 -12.95 3.22 15.61
N ASN A 128 -13.41 3.05 14.37
CA ASN A 128 -13.66 1.74 13.77
C ASN A 128 -12.32 1.11 13.32
N VAL A 129 -11.63 0.46 14.25
CA VAL A 129 -10.31 -0.17 14.02
C VAL A 129 -10.47 -1.66 13.83
N TRP A 130 -9.89 -2.17 12.75
CA TRP A 130 -9.78 -3.60 12.46
C TRP A 130 -8.31 -3.99 12.37
N LEU A 131 -7.97 -5.09 13.04
CA LEU A 131 -6.64 -5.63 13.07
C LEU A 131 -6.42 -6.53 11.84
N TRP A 132 -5.24 -6.47 11.25
CA TRP A 132 -4.79 -7.43 10.28
C TRP A 132 -3.32 -7.80 10.54
N HIS A 133 -2.90 -8.98 10.07
CA HIS A 133 -1.56 -9.47 10.29
C HIS A 133 -0.77 -9.46 8.99
N SER A 134 0.43 -8.89 9.04
CA SER A 134 1.35 -8.93 7.92
C SER A 134 2.07 -10.27 7.90
N TRP A 135 2.01 -10.98 6.81
CA TRP A 135 2.87 -12.14 6.63
C TRP A 135 4.34 -11.71 6.68
N ALA A 136 5.13 -12.43 7.47
CA ALA A 136 6.56 -12.26 7.63
C ALA A 136 7.19 -13.62 7.90
N GLU A 137 8.51 -13.72 7.81
CA GLU A 137 9.22 -14.93 8.23
C GLU A 137 9.66 -14.83 9.70
N GLY A 138 9.78 -15.99 10.35
CA GLY A 138 10.38 -16.10 11.67
C GLY A 138 9.52 -15.64 12.85
N PRO A 139 10.11 -14.86 13.80
CA PRO A 139 9.50 -14.58 15.10
C PRO A 139 8.14 -13.85 15.04
N GLU A 140 7.94 -12.99 14.05
CA GLU A 140 6.66 -12.27 13.90
C GLU A 140 5.48 -13.23 13.66
N MET A 141 5.66 -14.25 12.82
CA MET A 141 4.61 -15.25 12.60
C MET A 141 4.33 -16.09 13.85
N GLN A 142 5.35 -16.36 14.65
CA GLN A 142 5.18 -17.02 15.94
C GLN A 142 4.39 -16.15 16.92
N ALA A 143 4.68 -14.82 16.96
CA ALA A 143 3.97 -13.88 17.80
C ALA A 143 2.50 -13.69 17.38
N ILE A 144 2.19 -13.74 16.07
CA ILE A 144 0.82 -13.72 15.56
C ILE A 144 0.05 -14.96 16.02
N GLY A 145 0.70 -16.11 16.03
CA GLY A 145 0.13 -17.40 16.45
C GLY A 145 -0.59 -18.16 15.33
N PRO A 146 -0.92 -19.42 15.61
CA PRO A 146 -1.55 -20.32 14.63
C PRO A 146 -3.01 -19.91 14.34
N GLY A 147 -3.48 -20.23 13.12
CA GLY A 147 -4.87 -20.02 12.71
C GLY A 147 -5.26 -18.58 12.37
N LYS A 148 -4.34 -17.63 12.47
CA LYS A 148 -4.57 -16.23 12.07
C LYS A 148 -4.29 -16.03 10.58
N LEU A 149 -5.12 -15.19 9.93
CA LEU A 149 -4.90 -14.79 8.55
C LEU A 149 -3.74 -13.81 8.46
N ALA A 150 -2.67 -14.20 7.78
CA ALA A 150 -1.57 -13.30 7.47
C ALA A 150 -1.60 -12.85 6.00
N VAL A 151 -1.64 -11.55 5.78
CA VAL A 151 -1.69 -10.93 4.45
C VAL A 151 -0.30 -10.86 3.86
N GLY A 152 -0.09 -11.48 2.72
CA GLY A 152 1.15 -11.44 1.92
C GLY A 152 1.26 -10.22 1.00
N GLY A 153 2.24 -10.23 0.07
CA GLY A 153 2.28 -9.33 -1.09
C GLY A 153 3.08 -8.04 -0.89
N GLY A 154 4.31 -8.13 -0.44
CA GLY A 154 5.29 -7.05 -0.47
C GLY A 154 5.49 -6.32 0.85
N THR A 155 6.46 -5.40 0.84
CA THR A 155 6.99 -4.74 2.04
C THR A 155 6.32 -3.41 2.37
N THR A 156 5.41 -2.92 1.51
CA THR A 156 4.79 -1.59 1.68
C THR A 156 3.29 -1.68 2.00
N SER A 157 2.77 -0.69 2.73
CA SER A 157 1.32 -0.58 2.99
C SER A 157 0.51 -0.52 1.69
N GLY A 158 1.05 0.08 0.63
CA GLY A 158 0.39 0.16 -0.68
C GLY A 158 0.19 -1.21 -1.31
N LEU A 159 1.22 -2.04 -1.36
CA LEU A 159 1.13 -3.40 -1.92
C LEU A 159 0.20 -4.28 -1.07
N ARG A 160 0.27 -4.17 0.26
CA ARG A 160 -0.66 -4.88 1.16
C ARG A 160 -2.11 -4.44 0.97
N ALA A 161 -2.37 -3.17 0.66
CA ALA A 161 -3.73 -2.70 0.37
C ALA A 161 -4.34 -3.39 -0.86
N ILE A 162 -3.55 -3.70 -1.90
CA ILE A 162 -4.01 -4.48 -3.06
C ILE A 162 -4.40 -5.90 -2.60
N ASN A 163 -3.55 -6.55 -1.79
CA ASN A 163 -3.85 -7.89 -1.24
C ASN A 163 -5.06 -7.90 -0.32
N ILE A 164 -5.24 -6.86 0.50
CA ILE A 164 -6.44 -6.69 1.33
C ILE A 164 -7.69 -6.58 0.43
N GLY A 165 -7.64 -5.76 -0.61
CA GLY A 165 -8.73 -5.66 -1.58
C GLY A 165 -9.04 -7.01 -2.26
N TYR A 166 -8.01 -7.78 -2.61
CA TYR A 166 -8.16 -9.12 -3.16
C TYR A 166 -8.88 -10.08 -2.18
N LEU A 167 -8.48 -10.05 -0.91
CA LEU A 167 -9.12 -10.84 0.16
C LEU A 167 -10.57 -10.40 0.40
N LEU A 168 -10.88 -9.13 0.19
CA LEU A 168 -12.25 -8.59 0.25
C LEU A 168 -13.08 -8.86 -1.03
N GLY A 169 -12.56 -9.64 -1.98
CA GLY A 169 -13.27 -10.09 -3.18
C GLY A 169 -13.06 -9.25 -4.42
N PHE A 170 -12.37 -8.11 -4.33
CA PHE A 170 -12.11 -7.24 -5.49
C PHE A 170 -11.10 -7.86 -6.47
N ARG A 171 -11.32 -7.59 -7.76
CA ARG A 171 -10.41 -8.01 -8.84
C ARG A 171 -9.98 -6.83 -9.72
N ASN A 172 -10.69 -5.70 -9.64
CA ASN A 172 -10.36 -4.49 -10.37
C ASN A 172 -9.79 -3.44 -9.41
N PHE A 173 -8.61 -2.94 -9.69
CA PHE A 173 -7.89 -1.97 -8.86
C PHE A 173 -7.53 -0.73 -9.67
N VAL A 174 -7.73 0.45 -9.07
CA VAL A 174 -7.18 1.72 -9.59
C VAL A 174 -6.22 2.27 -8.56
N LEU A 175 -4.99 2.59 -8.98
CA LEU A 175 -3.91 3.00 -8.08
C LEU A 175 -3.52 4.45 -8.37
N TYR A 176 -3.55 5.31 -7.36
CA TYR A 176 -3.09 6.71 -7.40
C TYR A 176 -1.93 6.92 -6.43
N GLY A 177 -0.89 7.65 -6.86
CA GLY A 177 0.28 7.92 -6.03
C GLY A 177 1.15 6.69 -5.75
N TYR A 178 1.10 5.68 -6.60
CA TYR A 178 1.99 4.51 -6.57
C TYR A 178 3.22 4.73 -7.47
N ASP A 179 3.82 5.91 -7.40
CA ASP A 179 4.87 6.33 -8.34
C ASP A 179 6.09 5.41 -8.33
N SER A 180 6.53 4.97 -7.15
CA SER A 180 7.76 4.16 -6.95
C SER A 180 9.00 4.72 -7.65
N CYS A 181 9.02 6.03 -7.86
CA CYS A 181 10.15 6.79 -8.39
C CYS A 181 10.14 8.21 -7.84
N ASN A 182 11.25 8.91 -7.98
CA ASN A 182 11.35 10.33 -7.69
C ASN A 182 10.82 11.16 -8.86
N ARG A 183 10.26 12.32 -8.57
CA ARG A 183 10.07 13.37 -9.57
C ARG A 183 11.44 13.91 -10.01
N ALA A 184 11.52 14.62 -11.13
CA ALA A 184 12.78 15.11 -11.69
C ALA A 184 13.59 16.01 -10.73
N ASP A 185 12.92 16.73 -9.81
CA ASP A 185 13.53 17.54 -8.76
C ASP A 185 13.90 16.76 -7.48
N GLY A 186 13.75 15.44 -7.49
CA GLY A 186 14.05 14.55 -6.37
C GLY A 186 12.88 14.37 -5.38
N LEU A 187 11.73 14.99 -5.60
CA LEU A 187 10.57 14.82 -4.74
C LEU A 187 10.03 13.40 -4.80
N LYS A 188 9.88 12.78 -3.63
CA LYS A 188 9.42 11.39 -3.45
C LYS A 188 7.93 11.29 -3.18
N ARG A 189 7.41 12.23 -2.38
CA ARG A 189 6.01 12.24 -1.93
C ARG A 189 5.45 13.65 -1.96
N PHE A 190 4.14 13.76 -2.14
CA PHE A 190 3.47 15.07 -2.09
C PHE A 190 3.61 15.77 -0.73
N THR A 191 3.93 15.06 0.34
CA THR A 191 4.20 15.61 1.68
C THR A 191 5.56 16.32 1.81
N GLY A 192 6.32 16.47 0.73
CA GLY A 192 7.59 17.17 0.72
C GLY A 192 8.81 16.31 1.04
N GLU A 193 8.68 14.99 1.11
CA GLU A 193 9.84 14.11 1.30
C GLU A 193 10.69 14.02 0.04
N PHE A 194 12.02 14.27 0.19
CA PHE A 194 13.02 14.07 -0.84
C PHE A 194 13.80 12.78 -0.59
N THR A 195 14.33 12.19 -1.67
CA THR A 195 15.11 10.97 -1.55
C THR A 195 16.59 11.27 -1.36
N GLY A 196 17.29 10.36 -0.64
CA GLY A 196 18.74 10.31 -0.59
C GLY A 196 19.33 9.60 -1.81
N PRO A 197 20.39 8.78 -1.64
CA PRO A 197 21.02 8.05 -2.73
C PRO A 197 20.02 7.29 -3.59
N SER A 198 20.16 7.38 -4.90
CA SER A 198 19.23 6.84 -5.88
C SER A 198 19.94 6.07 -6.97
N ILE A 199 19.20 5.20 -7.65
CA ILE A 199 19.61 4.41 -8.79
C ILE A 199 18.69 4.67 -9.97
N ASP A 200 19.16 4.42 -11.17
CA ASP A 200 18.33 4.46 -12.38
C ASP A 200 17.76 3.08 -12.68
N VAL A 201 16.45 3.02 -12.83
CA VAL A 201 15.68 1.82 -13.21
C VAL A 201 15.12 2.00 -14.60
N HIS A 202 15.33 1.04 -15.50
CA HIS A 202 14.82 1.06 -16.87
C HIS A 202 13.68 0.06 -17.04
N VAL A 203 12.57 0.48 -17.62
CA VAL A 203 11.43 -0.37 -17.98
C VAL A 203 11.44 -0.62 -19.48
N GLY A 204 11.31 -1.89 -19.89
CA GLY A 204 11.40 -2.26 -21.31
C GLY A 204 12.83 -2.48 -21.83
N GLY A 205 13.79 -2.72 -20.92
CA GLY A 205 15.19 -2.96 -21.24
C GLY A 205 16.08 -1.70 -21.20
N PRO A 206 17.37 -1.80 -21.58
CA PRO A 206 18.34 -0.71 -21.46
C PRO A 206 17.99 0.56 -22.24
N ALA A 207 17.24 0.44 -23.34
CA ALA A 207 16.76 1.56 -24.15
C ALA A 207 15.36 2.05 -23.72
N GLY A 208 14.75 1.42 -22.70
CA GLY A 208 13.42 1.76 -22.22
C GLY A 208 13.39 3.02 -21.36
N LYS A 209 12.19 3.39 -20.91
CA LYS A 209 12.00 4.59 -20.09
C LYS A 209 12.73 4.48 -18.76
N LYS A 210 13.49 5.51 -18.42
CA LYS A 210 14.31 5.60 -17.21
C LYS A 210 13.59 6.27 -16.08
N PHE A 211 13.73 5.73 -14.87
CA PHE A 211 13.18 6.27 -13.63
C PHE A 211 14.27 6.36 -12.56
N ASN A 212 14.32 7.47 -11.86
CA ASN A 212 15.21 7.62 -10.71
C ASN A 212 14.51 7.11 -9.44
N CYS A 213 15.11 6.14 -8.77
CA CYS A 213 14.52 5.42 -7.64
C CYS A 213 15.50 5.26 -6.49
N ASN A 214 15.02 5.25 -5.25
CA ASN A 214 15.82 4.64 -4.18
C ASN A 214 15.60 3.11 -4.15
N MET A 215 16.40 2.40 -3.37
CA MET A 215 16.34 0.93 -3.30
C MET A 215 14.96 0.41 -2.88
N ALA A 216 14.28 1.08 -1.93
CA ALA A 216 12.94 0.68 -1.48
C ALA A 216 11.86 0.85 -2.57
N MET A 217 11.98 1.88 -3.42
CA MET A 217 11.11 2.09 -4.57
C MET A 217 11.33 1.01 -5.64
N ALA A 218 12.59 0.71 -5.95
CA ALA A 218 12.93 -0.36 -6.91
C ALA A 218 12.43 -1.72 -6.41
N GLN A 219 12.59 -2.02 -5.12
CA GLN A 219 12.04 -3.23 -4.51
C GLN A 219 10.52 -3.26 -4.59
N GLN A 220 9.83 -2.17 -4.27
CA GLN A 220 8.37 -2.08 -4.38
C GLN A 220 7.89 -2.38 -5.80
N ALA A 221 8.58 -1.86 -6.82
CA ALA A 221 8.26 -2.12 -8.22
C ALA A 221 8.46 -3.60 -8.60
N ASN A 222 9.54 -4.23 -8.11
CA ASN A 222 9.78 -5.66 -8.30
C ASN A 222 8.71 -6.52 -7.60
N GLU A 223 8.38 -6.20 -6.35
CA GLU A 223 7.32 -6.88 -5.58
C GLU A 223 5.95 -6.70 -6.25
N PHE A 224 5.68 -5.53 -6.81
CA PHE A 224 4.45 -5.27 -7.55
C PHE A 224 4.28 -6.20 -8.76
N GLN A 225 5.34 -6.45 -9.51
CA GLN A 225 5.29 -7.38 -10.65
C GLN A 225 4.96 -8.81 -10.18
N LYS A 226 5.51 -9.25 -9.05
CA LYS A 226 5.24 -10.57 -8.47
C LYS A 226 3.78 -10.76 -8.03
N LEU A 227 3.02 -9.69 -7.78
CA LEU A 227 1.60 -9.81 -7.45
C LEU A 227 0.80 -10.51 -8.56
N PHE A 228 1.15 -10.27 -9.83
CA PHE A 228 0.45 -10.89 -10.96
C PHE A 228 0.75 -12.38 -11.14
N GLU A 229 1.87 -12.86 -10.60
CA GLU A 229 2.21 -14.28 -10.58
C GLU A 229 1.34 -15.03 -9.56
N VAL A 230 1.01 -14.36 -8.45
CA VAL A 230 0.22 -14.93 -7.34
C VAL A 230 -1.29 -14.68 -7.54
N MET A 231 -1.65 -13.51 -8.09
CA MET A 231 -3.04 -13.07 -8.28
C MET A 231 -3.34 -12.94 -9.77
N GLY A 232 -3.32 -14.05 -10.50
CA GLY A 232 -3.44 -14.07 -11.97
C GLY A 232 -4.76 -13.50 -12.52
N ASP A 233 -5.78 -13.30 -11.66
CA ASP A 233 -7.12 -12.85 -12.02
C ASP A 233 -7.40 -11.36 -11.65
N ILE A 234 -6.36 -10.56 -11.40
CA ILE A 234 -6.53 -9.12 -11.11
C ILE A 234 -6.32 -8.25 -12.35
N ASN A 235 -7.10 -7.18 -12.41
CA ASN A 235 -6.95 -6.08 -13.35
C ASN A 235 -6.51 -4.82 -12.58
N VAL A 236 -5.40 -4.21 -13.00
CA VAL A 236 -4.82 -3.04 -12.33
C VAL A 236 -4.65 -1.90 -13.33
N ASP A 237 -5.26 -0.76 -13.01
CA ASP A 237 -5.06 0.52 -13.69
C ASP A 237 -4.22 1.44 -12.76
N ALA A 238 -2.94 1.55 -13.04
CA ALA A 238 -2.03 2.42 -12.29
C ALA A 238 -1.92 3.78 -12.97
N ARG A 239 -2.35 4.82 -12.25
CA ARG A 239 -2.41 6.20 -12.73
C ARG A 239 -1.13 6.96 -12.42
N GLY A 240 -0.76 7.87 -13.33
CA GLY A 240 0.37 8.78 -13.19
C GLY A 240 1.57 8.42 -14.05
N PRO A 241 2.61 9.26 -14.00
CA PRO A 241 3.82 9.11 -14.83
C PRO A 241 4.91 8.24 -14.17
N GLY A 242 4.61 7.60 -13.02
CA GLY A 242 5.57 6.86 -12.21
C GLY A 242 5.98 5.49 -12.78
N LEU A 243 6.92 4.85 -12.09
CA LEU A 243 7.49 3.55 -12.46
C LEU A 243 6.43 2.43 -12.51
N ILE A 244 5.52 2.38 -11.53
CA ILE A 244 4.45 1.35 -11.50
C ILE A 244 3.50 1.51 -12.70
N ALA A 245 3.11 2.73 -13.05
CA ALA A 245 2.25 2.99 -14.19
C ALA A 245 2.92 2.57 -15.52
N GLU A 246 4.21 2.82 -15.67
CA GLU A 246 4.98 2.40 -16.84
C GLU A 246 5.09 0.87 -16.94
N ILE A 247 5.33 0.18 -15.83
CA ILE A 247 5.32 -1.28 -15.78
C ILE A 247 3.96 -1.81 -16.28
N MET A 248 2.85 -1.22 -15.83
CA MET A 248 1.51 -1.63 -16.28
C MET A 248 1.28 -1.35 -17.77
N ARG A 249 1.74 -0.20 -18.28
CA ARG A 249 1.66 0.14 -19.69
C ARG A 249 2.36 -0.91 -20.56
N VAL A 250 3.61 -1.23 -20.22
CA VAL A 250 4.40 -2.24 -20.97
C VAL A 250 3.77 -3.63 -20.89
N ARG A 251 3.27 -4.01 -19.71
CA ARG A 251 2.54 -5.28 -19.51
C ARG A 251 1.31 -5.38 -20.40
N HIS A 252 0.49 -4.32 -20.48
CA HIS A 252 -0.71 -4.29 -21.33
C HIS A 252 -0.37 -4.33 -22.83
N GLU A 253 0.74 -3.71 -23.25
CA GLU A 253 1.20 -3.78 -24.64
C GLU A 253 1.67 -5.19 -25.01
N GLN A 254 2.43 -5.85 -24.13
CA GLN A 254 2.85 -7.22 -24.32
C GLN A 254 1.66 -8.20 -24.40
N ALA A 255 0.66 -8.02 -23.54
CA ALA A 255 -0.56 -8.84 -23.56
C ALA A 255 -1.42 -8.66 -24.83
N LYS A 256 -1.31 -7.52 -25.53
CA LYS A 256 -2.00 -7.29 -26.81
C LYS A 256 -1.24 -7.85 -27.99
N ALA A 257 0.06 -8.09 -27.84
CA ALA A 257 0.94 -8.59 -28.90
C ALA A 257 1.08 -10.12 -28.89
N ALA A 258 0.65 -10.79 -27.82
CA ALA A 258 0.62 -12.24 -27.64
C ALA A 258 -0.72 -12.85 -28.07
#